data_97e81b143b532ce8e39e6926407c6180
#
_entry.id   97e81b143b532ce8e39e6926407c6180
#
_cell.length_a   1.000
_cell.length_b   1.000
_cell.length_c   1.000
_cell.angle_alpha   90.00
_cell.angle_beta   90.00
_cell.angle_gamma   90.00
#
_symmetry.space_group_name_H-M   'P 1'
#
loop_
_entity.id
_entity.type
_entity.pdbx_description
1 polymer ?
#
loop_
_entity_poly.entity_id
_entity_poly.type
_entity_poly.pdbx_seq_one_letter_code
_entity_poly.pdbx_strand_id
1 'polypeptide(L)'
;MQIPESAHLWGLFAAGHGLHVLKRASLSAGSALSGTKTRVEWLRTNALGLVIRLFVNAAAFSYWLAHPAAATHAISSVGIAANFTLEPGHATAAMFGLSGDSLVDWAAAKVPFLQKEIPAIDCPVPDHPAGA
;
A
#
# COMPACT_ATOMS: atom_id res chain seq x y z
N MET A 1 -1.70 22.94 -22.71
CA MET A 1 -2.44 21.68 -22.53
C MET A 1 -2.65 21.50 -21.03
N GLN A 2 -3.88 21.64 -20.54
CA GLN A 2 -4.17 21.48 -19.12
C GLN A 2 -4.29 19.98 -18.82
N ILE A 3 -3.47 19.48 -17.90
CA ILE A 3 -3.56 18.09 -17.44
C ILE A 3 -4.82 17.97 -16.58
N PRO A 4 -5.70 16.98 -16.80
CA PRO A 4 -6.89 16.79 -15.96
C PRO A 4 -6.50 16.59 -14.50
N GLU A 5 -7.28 17.15 -13.57
CA GLU A 5 -7.02 17.05 -12.13
C GLU A 5 -6.86 15.60 -11.65
N SER A 6 -7.66 14.70 -12.21
CA SER A 6 -7.56 13.26 -11.93
C SER A 6 -6.18 12.68 -12.27
N ALA A 7 -5.52 13.16 -13.33
CA ALA A 7 -4.20 12.71 -13.72
C ALA A 7 -3.12 13.12 -12.69
N HIS A 8 -3.27 14.29 -12.07
CA HIS A 8 -2.39 14.71 -10.98
C HIS A 8 -2.54 13.81 -9.75
N LEU A 9 -3.78 13.46 -9.39
CA LEU A 9 -4.06 12.55 -8.26
C LEU A 9 -3.46 11.16 -8.50
N TRP A 10 -3.60 10.63 -9.71
CA TRP A 10 -2.95 9.37 -10.10
C TRP A 10 -1.43 9.44 -10.07
N GLY A 11 -0.85 10.56 -10.51
CA GLY A 11 0.60 10.80 -10.42
C GLY A 11 1.11 10.77 -8.98
N LEU A 12 0.40 11.41 -8.05
CA LEU A 12 0.74 11.43 -6.63
C LEU A 12 0.55 10.06 -5.97
N PHE A 13 -0.51 9.34 -6.32
CA PHE A 13 -0.70 7.94 -5.89
C PHE A 13 0.47 7.06 -6.34
N ALA A 14 0.84 7.13 -7.63
CA ALA A 14 1.94 6.34 -8.18
C ALA A 14 3.29 6.69 -7.54
N ALA A 15 3.55 7.98 -7.30
CA ALA A 15 4.76 8.45 -6.63
C ALA A 15 4.83 7.94 -5.18
N GLY A 16 3.72 8.02 -4.44
CA GLY A 16 3.61 7.51 -3.08
C GLY A 16 3.85 6.00 -3.02
N HIS A 17 3.21 5.24 -3.90
CA HIS A 17 3.39 3.79 -3.98
C HIS A 17 4.83 3.41 -4.35
N GLY A 18 5.42 4.07 -5.35
CA GLY A 18 6.81 3.86 -5.74
C GLY A 18 7.79 4.12 -4.61
N LEU A 19 7.59 5.22 -3.87
CA LEU A 19 8.42 5.55 -2.71
C LEU A 19 8.29 4.49 -1.60
N HIS A 20 7.08 3.98 -1.35
CA HIS A 20 6.85 2.90 -0.39
C HIS A 20 7.60 1.62 -0.79
N VAL A 21 7.50 1.21 -2.05
CA VAL A 21 8.21 0.02 -2.58
C VAL A 21 9.72 0.19 -2.49
N LEU A 22 10.25 1.36 -2.85
CA LEU A 22 11.68 1.66 -2.73
C LEU A 22 12.17 1.64 -1.28
N LYS A 23 11.38 2.16 -0.35
CA LYS A 23 11.68 2.08 1.09
C LYS A 23 11.74 0.63 1.55
N ARG A 24 10.76 -0.19 1.20
CA ARG A 24 10.75 -1.63 1.53
C ARG A 24 11.97 -2.35 0.95
N ALA A 25 12.25 -2.15 -0.33
CA ALA A 25 13.42 -2.73 -0.98
C ALA A 25 14.73 -2.31 -0.29
N SER A 26 14.83 -1.06 0.16
CA SER A 26 16.01 -0.55 0.85
C SER A 26 16.21 -1.14 2.24
N LEU A 27 15.12 -1.39 2.96
CA LEU A 27 15.16 -1.99 4.30
C LEU A 27 15.39 -3.50 4.25
N SER A 28 14.86 -4.17 3.21
CA SER A 28 14.92 -5.63 3.09
C SER A 28 16.20 -6.13 2.41
N ALA A 29 16.75 -5.35 1.47
CA ALA A 29 17.97 -5.74 0.76
C ALA A 29 19.16 -5.83 1.72
N GLY A 30 19.85 -6.99 1.70
CA GLY A 30 20.97 -7.27 2.59
C GLY A 30 20.59 -7.76 3.97
N SER A 31 19.29 -7.85 4.30
CA SER A 31 18.86 -8.48 5.54
C SER A 31 19.00 -10.00 5.46
N ALA A 32 19.37 -10.63 6.58
CA ALA A 32 19.51 -12.09 6.66
C ALA A 32 18.17 -12.82 6.41
N LEU A 33 17.05 -12.15 6.66
CA LEU A 33 15.69 -12.70 6.52
C LEU A 33 15.17 -12.69 5.08
N SER A 34 15.63 -11.74 4.24
CA SER A 34 15.14 -11.64 2.85
C SER A 34 15.87 -12.54 1.88
N GLY A 35 17.06 -13.04 2.25
CA GLY A 35 17.92 -13.85 1.35
C GLY A 35 18.45 -13.08 0.13
N THR A 36 18.12 -11.78 -0.01
CA THR A 36 18.52 -10.95 -1.16
C THR A 36 19.63 -9.97 -0.81
N LYS A 37 20.61 -9.79 -1.70
CA LYS A 37 21.78 -8.94 -1.48
C LYS A 37 21.57 -7.50 -1.97
N THR A 38 20.76 -7.32 -2.99
CA THR A 38 20.54 -6.03 -3.64
C THR A 38 19.05 -5.67 -3.72
N ARG A 39 18.77 -4.36 -3.86
CA ARG A 39 17.40 -3.87 -4.08
C ARG A 39 16.76 -4.45 -5.34
N VAL A 40 17.55 -4.60 -6.40
CA VAL A 40 17.08 -5.15 -7.68
C VAL A 40 16.70 -6.62 -7.54
N GLU A 41 17.51 -7.39 -6.83
CA GLU A 41 17.24 -8.79 -6.55
C GLU A 41 15.96 -8.93 -5.72
N TRP A 42 15.81 -8.12 -4.66
CA TRP A 42 14.60 -8.09 -3.86
C TRP A 42 13.35 -7.76 -4.69
N LEU A 43 13.42 -6.74 -5.56
CA LEU A 43 12.32 -6.36 -6.46
C LEU A 43 11.95 -7.51 -7.41
N ARG A 44 12.93 -8.20 -7.97
CA ARG A 44 12.68 -9.35 -8.87
C ARG A 44 12.01 -10.50 -8.13
N THR A 45 12.47 -10.84 -6.94
CA THR A 45 11.94 -11.93 -6.13
C THR A 45 10.48 -11.65 -5.71
N ASN A 46 10.16 -10.39 -5.40
CA ASN A 46 8.84 -9.99 -4.93
C ASN A 46 7.93 -9.41 -6.03
N ALA A 47 8.36 -9.44 -7.31
CA ALA A 47 7.70 -8.75 -8.42
C ALA A 47 6.21 -9.09 -8.53
N LEU A 48 5.85 -10.37 -8.46
CA LEU A 48 4.45 -10.81 -8.58
C LEU A 48 3.59 -10.25 -7.44
N GLY A 49 4.07 -10.35 -6.21
CA GLY A 49 3.37 -9.81 -5.04
C GLY A 49 3.20 -8.29 -5.12
N LEU A 50 4.21 -7.57 -5.60
CA LEU A 50 4.16 -6.13 -5.80
C LEU A 50 3.16 -5.72 -6.88
N VAL A 51 3.10 -6.46 -8.00
CA VAL A 51 2.15 -6.22 -9.08
C VAL A 51 0.71 -6.44 -8.61
N ILE A 52 0.43 -7.57 -7.93
CA ILE A 52 -0.90 -7.85 -7.39
C ILE A 52 -1.33 -6.73 -6.43
N ARG A 53 -0.45 -6.30 -5.53
CA ARG A 53 -0.73 -5.23 -4.57
C ARG A 53 -0.99 -3.90 -5.26
N LEU A 54 -0.20 -3.57 -6.28
CA LEU A 54 -0.42 -2.36 -7.07
C LEU A 54 -1.82 -2.36 -7.72
N PHE A 55 -2.27 -3.48 -8.30
CA PHE A 55 -3.60 -3.58 -8.89
C PHE A 55 -4.71 -3.44 -7.85
N VAL A 56 -4.59 -4.08 -6.69
CA VAL A 56 -5.56 -3.96 -5.59
C VAL A 56 -5.63 -2.52 -5.09
N ASN A 57 -4.48 -1.89 -4.88
CA ASN A 57 -4.41 -0.49 -4.46
C ASN A 57 -4.99 0.47 -5.51
N ALA A 58 -4.68 0.25 -6.78
CA ALA A 58 -5.21 1.06 -7.87
C ALA A 58 -6.74 0.92 -7.99
N ALA A 59 -7.28 -0.29 -7.83
CA ALA A 59 -8.73 -0.52 -7.81
C ALA A 59 -9.40 0.19 -6.62
N ALA A 60 -8.82 0.10 -5.42
CA ALA A 60 -9.31 0.78 -4.24
C ALA A 60 -9.23 2.31 -4.39
N PHE A 61 -8.15 2.82 -4.97
CA PHE A 61 -7.98 4.24 -5.26
C PHE A 61 -8.99 4.74 -6.30
N SER A 62 -9.24 3.98 -7.38
CA SER A 62 -10.28 4.28 -8.37
C SER A 62 -11.67 4.36 -7.74
N TYR A 63 -11.98 3.39 -6.88
CA TYR A 63 -13.26 3.35 -6.16
C TYR A 63 -13.43 4.57 -5.25
N TRP A 64 -12.38 4.93 -4.51
CA TRP A 64 -12.39 6.12 -3.66
C TRP A 64 -12.59 7.42 -4.46
N LEU A 65 -11.93 7.57 -5.62
CA LEU A 65 -12.13 8.73 -6.49
C LEU A 65 -13.57 8.85 -7.01
N ALA A 66 -14.18 7.70 -7.32
CA ALA A 66 -15.56 7.66 -7.83
C ALA A 66 -16.62 7.81 -6.71
N HIS A 67 -16.32 7.30 -5.52
CA HIS A 67 -17.28 7.19 -4.40
C HIS A 67 -16.67 7.62 -3.05
N PRO A 68 -16.23 8.88 -2.90
CA PRO A 68 -15.50 9.31 -1.70
C PRO A 68 -16.29 9.16 -0.40
N ALA A 69 -17.60 9.41 -0.43
CA ALA A 69 -18.47 9.26 0.74
C ALA A 69 -18.59 7.78 1.17
N ALA A 70 -18.77 6.87 0.21
CA ALA A 70 -18.87 5.44 0.51
C ALA A 70 -17.54 4.88 1.03
N ALA A 71 -16.43 5.31 0.47
CA ALA A 71 -15.10 4.92 0.94
C ALA A 71 -14.83 5.43 2.36
N THR A 72 -15.21 6.68 2.68
CA THR A 72 -15.11 7.23 4.04
C THR A 72 -15.94 6.44 5.02
N HIS A 73 -17.17 6.08 4.65
CA HIS A 73 -18.05 5.27 5.49
C HIS A 73 -17.48 3.87 5.74
N ALA A 74 -16.90 3.25 4.71
CA ALA A 74 -16.24 1.95 4.86
C ALA A 74 -15.05 2.01 5.82
N ILE A 75 -14.21 3.05 5.75
CA ILE A 75 -13.09 3.26 6.67
C ILE A 75 -13.57 3.50 8.10
N SER A 76 -14.62 4.30 8.29
CA SER A 76 -15.17 4.57 9.62
C SER A 76 -15.81 3.35 10.26
N SER A 77 -16.41 2.45 9.47
CA SER A 77 -17.00 1.20 9.96
C SER A 77 -15.99 0.22 10.53
N VAL A 78 -14.72 0.38 10.18
CA VAL A 78 -13.61 -0.46 10.66
C VAL A 78 -12.97 0.05 11.96
N GLY A 79 -13.61 1.02 12.61
CA GLY A 79 -13.16 1.54 13.91
C GLY A 79 -12.06 2.59 13.83
N ILE A 80 -11.68 3.03 12.64
CA ILE A 80 -10.90 4.25 12.48
C ILE A 80 -11.90 5.40 12.62
N ALA A 81 -12.02 5.95 13.83
CA ALA A 81 -12.92 7.04 14.13
C ALA A 81 -12.52 8.29 13.31
N ALA A 82 -13.05 8.39 12.12
CA ALA A 82 -12.85 9.53 11.26
C ALA A 82 -14.12 10.38 11.28
N ASN A 83 -14.12 11.40 12.11
CA ASN A 83 -15.09 12.49 12.02
C ASN A 83 -14.76 13.44 10.85
N PHE A 84 -14.09 12.95 9.82
CA PHE A 84 -13.71 13.74 8.64
C PHE A 84 -14.01 12.92 7.37
N THR A 85 -14.50 13.61 6.37
CA THR A 85 -14.64 13.08 5.02
C THR A 85 -13.27 13.05 4.35
N LEU A 86 -12.85 11.88 3.90
CA LEU A 86 -11.66 11.73 3.05
C LEU A 86 -11.99 12.21 1.63
N GLU A 87 -11.94 13.52 1.44
CA GLU A 87 -12.11 14.09 0.11
C GLU A 87 -10.89 13.80 -0.79
N PRO A 88 -11.12 13.54 -2.09
CA PRO A 88 -10.04 13.42 -3.04
C PRO A 88 -9.22 14.70 -3.13
N GLY A 89 -7.96 14.62 -2.72
CA GLY A 89 -7.03 15.74 -2.73
C GLY A 89 -5.59 15.26 -2.90
N HIS A 90 -4.67 16.17 -3.18
CA HIS A 90 -3.27 15.85 -3.45
C HIS A 90 -2.60 15.11 -2.29
N ALA A 91 -2.80 15.59 -1.06
CA ALA A 91 -2.22 14.97 0.14
C ALA A 91 -2.80 13.57 0.37
N THR A 92 -4.12 13.41 0.26
CA THR A 92 -4.79 12.12 0.46
C THR A 92 -4.43 11.11 -0.62
N ALA A 93 -4.24 11.52 -1.87
CA ALA A 93 -3.77 10.65 -2.95
C ALA A 93 -2.35 10.14 -2.69
N ALA A 94 -1.43 11.02 -2.28
CA ALA A 94 -0.06 10.64 -1.92
C ALA A 94 -0.04 9.69 -0.71
N MET A 95 -0.81 9.99 0.33
CA MET A 95 -0.94 9.13 1.52
C MET A 95 -1.54 7.76 1.17
N PHE A 96 -2.53 7.71 0.28
CA PHE A 96 -3.12 6.45 -0.19
C PHE A 96 -2.07 5.57 -0.90
N GLY A 97 -1.23 6.19 -1.75
CA GLY A 97 -0.12 5.49 -2.38
C GLY A 97 0.90 4.95 -1.36
N LEU A 98 1.25 5.75 -0.34
CA LEU A 98 2.20 5.36 0.69
C LEU A 98 1.69 4.25 1.63
N SER A 99 0.40 4.24 1.95
CA SER A 99 -0.21 3.33 2.93
C SER A 99 -0.90 2.13 2.30
N GLY A 100 -1.06 2.10 0.98
CA GLY A 100 -1.87 1.10 0.27
C GLY A 100 -1.45 -0.34 0.57
N ASP A 101 -0.15 -0.62 0.59
CA ASP A 101 0.36 -1.96 0.92
C ASP A 101 -0.01 -2.40 2.34
N SER A 102 0.03 -1.49 3.30
CA SER A 102 -0.38 -1.77 4.68
C SER A 102 -1.87 -2.05 4.78
N LEU A 103 -2.69 -1.38 3.97
CA LEU A 103 -4.12 -1.67 3.87
C LEU A 103 -4.39 -3.05 3.27
N VAL A 104 -3.63 -3.44 2.25
CA VAL A 104 -3.72 -4.79 1.65
C VAL A 104 -3.33 -5.86 2.66
N ASP A 105 -2.23 -5.68 3.40
CA ASP A 105 -1.79 -6.61 4.44
C ASP A 105 -2.84 -6.73 5.55
N TRP A 106 -3.40 -5.59 5.97
CA TRP A 106 -4.45 -5.57 6.98
C TRP A 106 -5.73 -6.27 6.50
N ALA A 107 -6.18 -6.02 5.26
CA ALA A 107 -7.35 -6.67 4.68
C ALA A 107 -7.13 -8.18 4.52
N ALA A 108 -5.94 -8.60 4.06
CA ALA A 108 -5.58 -10.00 3.96
C ALA A 108 -5.61 -10.70 5.32
N ALA A 109 -5.15 -10.03 6.39
CA ALA A 109 -5.20 -10.58 7.74
C ALA A 109 -6.64 -10.79 8.27
N LYS A 110 -7.62 -10.02 7.76
CA LYS A 110 -9.04 -10.14 8.16
C LYS A 110 -9.84 -11.12 7.32
N VAL A 111 -9.39 -11.40 6.09
CA VAL A 111 -10.10 -12.25 5.15
C VAL A 111 -9.23 -13.47 4.82
N PRO A 112 -9.47 -14.64 5.43
CA PRO A 112 -8.57 -15.79 5.34
C PRO A 112 -8.30 -16.27 3.92
N PHE A 113 -9.25 -16.11 3.01
CA PHE A 113 -9.05 -16.51 1.63
C PHE A 113 -8.03 -15.61 0.90
N LEU A 114 -7.98 -14.31 1.24
CA LEU A 114 -7.02 -13.37 0.66
C LEU A 114 -5.58 -13.63 1.10
N GLN A 115 -5.37 -14.18 2.28
CA GLN A 115 -4.03 -14.58 2.76
C GLN A 115 -3.39 -15.63 1.85
N LYS A 116 -4.22 -16.49 1.25
CA LYS A 116 -3.75 -17.57 0.38
C LYS A 116 -3.44 -17.08 -1.03
N GLU A 117 -4.15 -16.06 -1.49
CA GLU A 117 -4.05 -15.54 -2.86
C GLU A 117 -3.03 -14.39 -3.01
N ILE A 118 -2.77 -13.66 -1.94
CA ILE A 118 -1.82 -12.54 -1.96
C ILE A 118 -0.47 -13.03 -1.42
N PRO A 119 0.56 -13.13 -2.28
CA PRO A 119 1.88 -13.54 -1.83
C PRO A 119 2.41 -12.60 -0.74
N ALA A 120 2.95 -13.17 0.33
CA ALA A 120 3.65 -12.41 1.34
C ALA A 120 4.89 -11.75 0.71
N ILE A 121 5.12 -10.48 1.05
CA ILE A 121 6.36 -9.80 0.68
C ILE A 121 7.33 -9.96 1.83
N ASP A 122 8.54 -10.43 1.54
CA ASP A 122 9.60 -10.56 2.53
C ASP A 122 9.94 -9.18 3.12
N CYS A 123 9.42 -8.94 4.31
CA CYS A 123 9.79 -7.79 5.12
C CYS A 123 10.57 -8.28 6.35
N PRO A 124 11.69 -7.66 6.68
CA PRO A 124 12.26 -7.87 7.99
C PRO A 124 11.22 -7.37 9.01
N VAL A 125 10.71 -8.28 9.82
CA VAL A 125 9.95 -7.90 11.00
C VAL A 125 10.96 -7.16 11.89
N PRO A 126 10.71 -5.89 12.28
CA PRO A 126 11.56 -5.27 13.28
C PRO A 126 11.51 -6.18 14.51
N ASP A 127 12.70 -6.63 14.95
CA ASP A 127 12.83 -7.34 16.21
C ASP A 127 12.26 -6.43 17.31
N HIS A 128 11.00 -6.64 17.66
CA HIS A 128 10.51 -6.12 18.92
C HIS A 128 11.27 -6.91 19.98
N PRO A 129 12.06 -6.25 20.82
CA PRO A 129 12.67 -6.94 21.95
C PRO A 129 11.54 -7.61 22.71
N ALA A 130 11.56 -8.95 22.72
CA ALA A 130 10.62 -9.72 23.48
C ALA A 130 10.78 -9.30 24.94
N GLY A 131 9.77 -8.59 25.45
CA GLY A 131 9.48 -8.44 26.85
C GLY A 131 10.62 -7.87 27.73
N ALA A 132 10.53 -6.59 27.98
CA ALA A 132 10.91 -6.12 29.31
C ALA A 132 9.66 -6.07 30.18
#